data_8f546c9b40638b57e3543a17f5788f09
#
_entry.id   8f546c9b40638b57e3543a17f5788f09
#
_cell.length_a   1.000
_cell.length_b   1.000
_cell.length_c   1.000
_cell.angle_alpha   90.00
_cell.angle_beta   90.00
_cell.angle_gamma   90.00
#
_symmetry.space_group_name_H-M   'P 1'
#
loop_
_entity.id
_entity.type
_entity.pdbx_description
1 polymer ?
#
loop_
_entity_poly.entity_id
_entity_poly.type
_entity_poly.pdbx_seq_one_letter_code
_entity_poly.pdbx_strand_id
1 'polypeptide(L)'
;VKSSTPAACRTAIKDCMKVIMNKDEDATQKFISNFREEFTSLPIEDISFPRGCNNLNKWAHPATLYAKGTPIHVRGALLYNFHNKKNKLKHKYPLIQDGEKIKFVYLKTPNKIGENVISFLGTFPPEFGLDKQVDYDLQFSKSFLEPIKVIMNTIGWKPEKIANLEFLFG
;
A
#
# COMPACT_ATOMS: atom_id res chain seq x y z
N VAL A 1 -8.74 -11.84 -8.03
CA VAL A 1 -8.16 -10.65 -7.39
C VAL A 1 -9.04 -10.20 -6.25
N LYS A 2 -8.47 -10.05 -5.07
CA LYS A 2 -9.21 -9.69 -3.85
C LYS A 2 -9.66 -8.22 -3.88
N SER A 3 -10.84 -7.96 -3.28
CA SER A 3 -11.37 -6.59 -3.15
C SER A 3 -10.45 -5.68 -2.33
N SER A 4 -9.56 -6.26 -1.51
CA SER A 4 -8.58 -5.54 -0.71
C SER A 4 -7.33 -5.12 -1.50
N THR A 5 -7.26 -5.44 -2.78
CA THR A 5 -6.15 -5.06 -3.65
C THR A 5 -6.30 -3.62 -4.12
N PRO A 6 -5.23 -2.79 -4.11
CA PRO A 6 -5.29 -1.44 -4.67
C PRO A 6 -5.78 -1.41 -6.12
N ALA A 7 -6.47 -0.34 -6.47
CA ALA A 7 -7.12 -0.22 -7.79
C ALA A 7 -6.15 -0.44 -8.96
N ALA A 8 -4.98 0.20 -8.92
CA ALA A 8 -3.98 0.07 -9.98
C ALA A 8 -3.45 -1.35 -10.12
N CYS A 9 -3.40 -2.11 -9.02
CA CYS A 9 -2.85 -3.46 -9.02
C CYS A 9 -3.83 -4.51 -9.51
N ARG A 10 -5.12 -4.25 -9.47
CA ARG A 10 -6.13 -5.22 -9.93
C ARG A 10 -5.95 -5.57 -11.39
N THR A 11 -5.88 -4.56 -12.24
CA THR A 11 -5.65 -4.75 -13.68
C THR A 11 -4.26 -5.31 -13.95
N ALA A 12 -3.24 -4.77 -13.27
CA ALA A 12 -1.86 -5.21 -13.46
C ALA A 12 -1.66 -6.68 -13.10
N ILE A 13 -2.28 -7.16 -12.02
CA ILE A 13 -2.21 -8.58 -11.65
C ILE A 13 -2.84 -9.45 -12.72
N LYS A 14 -4.01 -9.08 -13.23
CA LYS A 14 -4.70 -9.80 -14.29
C LYS A 14 -3.86 -9.85 -15.57
N ASP A 15 -3.28 -8.72 -15.96
CA ASP A 15 -2.45 -8.64 -17.16
C ASP A 15 -1.15 -9.44 -16.99
N CYS A 16 -0.54 -9.38 -15.82
CA CYS A 16 0.65 -10.16 -15.51
C CYS A 16 0.36 -11.67 -15.56
N MET A 17 -0.79 -12.09 -15.07
CA MET A 17 -1.21 -13.50 -15.15
C MET A 17 -1.37 -13.95 -16.58
N LYS A 18 -1.86 -13.11 -17.48
CA LYS A 18 -1.94 -13.42 -18.92
C LYS A 18 -0.55 -13.60 -19.51
N VAL A 19 0.40 -12.76 -19.11
CA VAL A 19 1.80 -12.92 -19.57
C VAL A 19 2.38 -14.23 -19.05
N ILE A 20 2.16 -14.57 -17.79
CA ILE A 20 2.61 -15.85 -17.21
C ILE A 20 2.05 -17.04 -18.00
N MET A 21 0.79 -16.99 -18.37
CA MET A 21 0.09 -18.08 -19.04
C MET A 21 0.48 -18.22 -20.52
N ASN A 22 0.88 -17.14 -21.18
CA ASN A 22 1.07 -17.11 -22.63
C ASN A 22 2.51 -16.83 -23.08
N LYS A 23 3.39 -16.43 -22.17
CA LYS A 23 4.77 -16.05 -22.44
C LYS A 23 5.72 -16.80 -21.51
N ASP A 24 6.99 -16.40 -21.52
CA ASP A 24 8.04 -17.02 -20.71
C ASP A 24 8.39 -16.18 -19.47
N GLU A 25 9.34 -16.67 -18.70
CA GLU A 25 9.82 -16.02 -17.48
C GLU A 25 10.39 -14.63 -17.76
N ASP A 26 11.20 -14.50 -18.83
CA ASP A 26 11.81 -13.21 -19.19
C ASP A 26 10.75 -12.15 -19.51
N ALA A 27 9.71 -12.51 -20.27
CA ALA A 27 8.61 -11.60 -20.59
C ALA A 27 7.85 -11.17 -19.33
N THR A 28 7.66 -12.10 -18.40
CA THR A 28 6.99 -11.82 -17.13
C THR A 28 7.83 -10.89 -16.27
N GLN A 29 9.14 -11.13 -16.16
CA GLN A 29 10.05 -10.25 -15.41
C GLN A 29 10.07 -8.85 -16.01
N LYS A 30 10.03 -8.75 -17.33
CA LYS A 30 9.98 -7.45 -18.03
C LYS A 30 8.68 -6.71 -17.71
N PHE A 31 7.56 -7.42 -17.69
CA PHE A 31 6.27 -6.83 -17.29
C PHE A 31 6.35 -6.25 -15.88
N ILE A 32 6.89 -7.02 -14.93
CA ILE A 32 7.04 -6.61 -13.54
C ILE A 32 7.92 -5.36 -13.43
N SER A 33 9.05 -5.35 -14.13
CA SER A 33 9.99 -4.22 -14.13
C SER A 33 9.34 -2.95 -14.69
N ASN A 34 8.62 -3.07 -15.79
CA ASN A 34 7.92 -1.95 -16.41
C ASN A 34 6.81 -1.42 -15.50
N PHE A 35 6.05 -2.30 -14.86
CA PHE A 35 5.01 -1.87 -13.94
C PHE A 35 5.60 -1.23 -12.68
N ARG A 36 6.75 -1.69 -12.21
CA ARG A 36 7.43 -1.06 -11.07
C ARG A 36 7.75 0.40 -11.36
N GLU A 37 8.24 0.71 -12.55
CA GLU A 37 8.54 2.10 -12.95
C GLU A 37 7.26 2.94 -13.04
N GLU A 38 6.24 2.39 -13.68
CA GLU A 38 4.94 3.07 -13.83
C GLU A 38 4.30 3.34 -12.46
N PHE A 39 4.40 2.39 -11.54
CA PHE A 39 3.80 2.45 -10.21
C PHE A 39 4.28 3.67 -9.42
N THR A 40 5.54 4.05 -9.55
CA THR A 40 6.13 5.18 -8.80
C THR A 40 5.50 6.53 -9.14
N SER A 41 4.84 6.63 -10.29
CA SER A 41 4.20 7.87 -10.75
C SER A 41 2.67 7.86 -10.58
N LEU A 42 2.11 6.78 -10.06
CA LEU A 42 0.66 6.67 -9.88
C LEU A 42 0.20 7.48 -8.66
N PRO A 43 -1.04 8.00 -8.70
CA PRO A 43 -1.63 8.69 -7.55
C PRO A 43 -1.70 7.80 -6.32
N ILE A 44 -1.53 8.40 -5.15
CA ILE A 44 -1.57 7.66 -3.87
C ILE A 44 -2.87 6.89 -3.72
N GLU A 45 -4.00 7.47 -4.14
CA GLU A 45 -5.32 6.84 -4.08
C GLU A 45 -5.39 5.53 -4.84
N ASP A 46 -4.63 5.41 -5.93
CA ASP A 46 -4.65 4.24 -6.80
C ASP A 46 -3.76 3.10 -6.30
N ILE A 47 -2.79 3.39 -5.44
CA ILE A 47 -1.85 2.41 -4.91
C ILE A 47 -2.12 2.04 -3.46
N SER A 48 -3.11 2.65 -2.83
CA SER A 48 -3.46 2.42 -1.44
C SER A 48 -4.38 1.22 -1.28
N PHE A 49 -4.30 0.55 -0.12
CA PHE A 49 -5.08 -0.65 0.16
C PHE A 49 -6.48 -0.28 0.65
N PRO A 50 -7.55 -0.71 -0.05
CA PRO A 50 -8.92 -0.52 0.46
C PRO A 50 -9.21 -1.50 1.59
N ARG A 51 -9.86 -1.01 2.65
CA ARG A 51 -10.27 -1.80 3.82
C ARG A 51 -11.55 -1.24 4.43
N GLY A 52 -12.31 -2.09 5.11
CA GLY A 52 -13.37 -1.65 6.00
C GLY A 52 -12.81 -1.33 7.39
N CYS A 53 -13.15 -0.17 7.93
CA CYS A 53 -12.65 0.28 9.23
C CYS A 53 -13.62 -0.12 10.34
N ASN A 54 -13.53 -1.36 10.80
CA ASN A 54 -14.41 -1.90 11.84
C ASN A 54 -13.74 -1.84 13.21
N ASN A 55 -14.55 -1.60 14.24
CA ASN A 55 -14.10 -1.55 15.64
C ASN A 55 -13.14 -0.39 15.94
N LEU A 56 -13.34 0.74 15.30
CA LEU A 56 -12.51 1.92 15.48
C LEU A 56 -12.40 2.31 16.97
N ASN A 57 -13.55 2.36 17.65
CA ASN A 57 -13.61 2.76 19.05
C ASN A 57 -12.99 1.73 20.00
N LYS A 58 -13.04 0.45 19.65
CA LYS A 58 -12.41 -0.61 20.44
C LYS A 58 -10.90 -0.43 20.54
N TRP A 59 -10.27 0.03 19.47
CA TRP A 59 -8.82 0.16 19.38
C TRP A 59 -8.31 1.55 19.78
N ALA A 60 -9.20 2.54 19.95
CA ALA A 60 -8.82 3.87 20.37
C ALA A 60 -8.31 3.85 21.82
N HIS A 61 -7.25 4.59 22.10
CA HIS A 61 -6.67 4.70 23.42
C HIS A 61 -6.40 6.17 23.76
N PRO A 62 -6.84 6.64 24.94
CA PRO A 62 -6.74 8.08 25.28
C PRO A 62 -5.30 8.57 25.44
N ALA A 63 -4.38 7.70 25.86
CA ALA A 63 -2.99 8.10 26.12
C ALA A 63 -2.07 7.94 24.92
N THR A 64 -2.32 6.94 24.05
CA THR A 64 -1.40 6.56 22.98
C THR A 64 -2.03 6.60 21.59
N LEU A 65 -3.24 7.12 21.46
CA LEU A 65 -4.09 7.15 20.28
C LEU A 65 -4.69 5.78 19.91
N TYR A 66 -3.92 4.71 20.00
CA TYR A 66 -4.38 3.36 19.67
C TYR A 66 -3.81 2.34 20.67
N ALA A 67 -4.51 1.24 20.83
CA ALA A 67 -4.10 0.15 21.71
C ALA A 67 -3.03 -0.73 21.04
N LYS A 68 -2.29 -1.45 21.87
CA LYS A 68 -1.34 -2.46 21.36
C LYS A 68 -2.09 -3.53 20.57
N GLY A 69 -1.54 -3.92 19.42
CA GLY A 69 -2.15 -4.94 18.58
C GLY A 69 -3.21 -4.43 17.63
N THR A 70 -3.41 -3.12 17.56
CA THR A 70 -4.37 -2.51 16.62
C THR A 70 -4.03 -2.89 15.18
N PRO A 71 -5.02 -3.36 14.39
CA PRO A 71 -4.79 -3.62 12.96
C PRO A 71 -4.27 -2.37 12.26
N ILE A 72 -3.40 -2.58 11.25
CA ILE A 72 -2.67 -1.47 10.60
C ILE A 72 -3.60 -0.41 10.02
N HIS A 73 -4.68 -0.81 9.35
CA HIS A 73 -5.63 0.13 8.74
C HIS A 73 -6.43 0.91 9.79
N VAL A 74 -6.73 0.29 10.93
CA VAL A 74 -7.42 0.97 12.05
C VAL A 74 -6.48 1.95 12.72
N ARG A 75 -5.22 1.55 12.93
CA ARG A 75 -4.20 2.47 13.45
C ARG A 75 -4.06 3.68 12.55
N GLY A 76 -3.99 3.46 11.23
CA GLY A 76 -3.96 4.53 10.25
C GLY A 76 -5.18 5.46 10.32
N ALA A 77 -6.36 4.90 10.58
CA ALA A 77 -7.61 5.69 10.71
C ALA A 77 -7.59 6.56 11.96
N LEU A 78 -7.12 6.02 13.09
CA LEU A 78 -7.00 6.79 14.34
C LEU A 78 -5.98 7.92 14.19
N LEU A 79 -4.88 7.66 13.50
CA LEU A 79 -3.87 8.69 13.18
C LEU A 79 -4.44 9.76 12.25
N TYR A 80 -5.19 9.36 11.23
CA TYR A 80 -5.87 10.31 10.34
C TYR A 80 -6.79 11.25 11.12
N ASN A 81 -7.64 10.69 11.98
CA ASN A 81 -8.56 11.48 12.77
C ASN A 81 -7.85 12.46 13.70
N PHE A 82 -6.77 12.01 14.33
CA PHE A 82 -5.95 12.87 15.20
C PHE A 82 -5.34 14.04 14.41
N HIS A 83 -4.71 13.77 13.29
CA HIS A 83 -4.04 14.82 12.49
C HIS A 83 -5.04 15.75 11.81
N ASN A 84 -6.20 15.22 11.42
CA ASN A 84 -7.29 16.04 10.90
C ASN A 84 -7.73 17.07 11.92
N LYS A 85 -7.97 16.63 13.16
CA LYS A 85 -8.37 17.53 14.28
C LYS A 85 -7.24 18.51 14.63
N LYS A 86 -6.02 18.02 14.74
CA LYS A 86 -4.83 18.84 15.07
C LYS A 86 -4.62 19.96 14.05
N ASN A 87 -4.80 19.66 12.77
CA ASN A 87 -4.60 20.60 11.67
C ASN A 87 -5.87 21.37 11.30
N LYS A 88 -6.97 21.18 12.05
CA LYS A 88 -8.24 21.89 11.87
C LYS A 88 -8.83 21.72 10.46
N LEU A 89 -8.81 20.49 9.95
CA LEU A 89 -9.20 20.16 8.57
C LEU A 89 -10.60 19.55 8.46
N LYS A 90 -11.37 19.48 9.55
CA LYS A 90 -12.71 18.86 9.55
C LYS A 90 -13.67 19.48 8.54
N HIS A 91 -13.51 20.77 8.26
CA HIS A 91 -14.36 21.48 7.30
C HIS A 91 -14.10 21.05 5.86
N LYS A 92 -12.92 20.49 5.60
CA LYS A 92 -12.50 20.06 4.26
C LYS A 92 -12.54 18.53 4.11
N TYR A 93 -12.16 17.81 5.15
CA TYR A 93 -12.11 16.35 5.16
C TYR A 93 -12.89 15.82 6.35
N PRO A 94 -13.89 14.95 6.13
CA PRO A 94 -14.61 14.36 7.24
C PRO A 94 -13.72 13.41 8.04
N LEU A 95 -14.05 13.22 9.30
CA LEU A 95 -13.42 12.22 10.14
C LEU A 95 -13.86 10.82 9.69
N ILE A 96 -12.98 9.85 9.85
CA ILE A 96 -13.30 8.45 9.63
C ILE A 96 -14.19 7.97 10.79
N GLN A 97 -15.31 7.33 10.45
CA GLN A 97 -16.22 6.74 11.43
C GLN A 97 -16.20 5.23 11.35
N ASP A 98 -16.62 4.58 12.43
CA ASP A 98 -16.66 3.12 12.50
C ASP A 98 -17.50 2.55 11.36
N GLY A 99 -16.97 1.50 10.73
CA GLY A 99 -17.63 0.81 9.63
C GLY A 99 -17.42 1.42 8.25
N GLU A 100 -16.77 2.58 8.15
CA GLU A 100 -16.54 3.22 6.86
C GLU A 100 -15.47 2.49 6.04
N LYS A 101 -15.61 2.57 4.72
CA LYS A 101 -14.56 2.10 3.80
C LYS A 101 -13.46 3.15 3.72
N ILE A 102 -12.22 2.70 3.95
CA ILE A 102 -11.04 3.55 3.92
C ILE A 102 -10.00 2.96 2.98
N LYS A 103 -8.96 3.74 2.73
CA LYS A 103 -7.72 3.27 2.11
C LYS A 103 -6.58 3.56 3.07
N PHE A 104 -5.56 2.70 3.07
CA PHE A 104 -4.36 2.96 3.86
C PHE A 104 -3.11 2.78 3.03
N VAL A 105 -2.06 3.48 3.41
CA VAL A 105 -0.78 3.48 2.72
C VAL A 105 0.36 3.45 3.74
N TYR A 106 1.41 2.72 3.41
CA TYR A 106 2.63 2.70 4.23
C TYR A 106 3.46 3.95 3.98
N LEU A 107 4.08 4.44 5.05
CA LEU A 107 4.93 5.62 5.02
C LEU A 107 6.37 5.25 5.34
N LYS A 108 7.30 5.93 4.69
CA LYS A 108 8.72 5.86 5.04
C LYS A 108 8.93 6.49 6.41
N THR A 109 9.85 5.95 7.17
CA THR A 109 10.23 6.49 8.48
C THR A 109 11.73 6.83 8.49
N PRO A 110 12.13 7.89 9.18
CA PRO A 110 11.31 8.83 9.94
C PRO A 110 10.46 9.75 9.04
N ASN A 111 9.36 10.24 9.60
CA ASN A 111 8.49 11.19 8.92
C ASN A 111 7.85 12.14 9.93
N LYS A 112 7.03 13.06 9.43
CA LYS A 112 6.42 14.14 10.21
C LYS A 112 5.56 13.66 11.38
N ILE A 113 4.91 12.50 11.25
CA ILE A 113 4.01 11.97 12.27
C ILE A 113 4.61 10.84 13.11
N GLY A 114 5.84 10.43 12.79
CA GLY A 114 6.53 9.36 13.53
C GLY A 114 5.88 7.99 13.42
N GLU A 115 5.10 7.74 12.37
CA GLU A 115 4.34 6.50 12.18
C GLU A 115 4.52 5.97 10.76
N ASN A 116 4.38 4.66 10.58
CA ASN A 116 4.64 4.00 9.29
C ASN A 116 3.38 3.77 8.46
N VAL A 117 2.25 4.34 8.86
CA VAL A 117 0.97 4.14 8.17
C VAL A 117 0.09 5.37 8.35
N ILE A 118 -0.76 5.62 7.35
CA ILE A 118 -1.87 6.56 7.46
C ILE A 118 -3.02 6.03 6.62
N SER A 119 -4.24 6.16 7.12
CA SER A 119 -5.45 5.88 6.36
C SER A 119 -6.12 7.18 5.95
N PHE A 120 -7.05 7.10 5.01
CA PHE A 120 -7.77 8.28 4.52
C PHE A 120 -9.09 7.85 3.88
N LEU A 121 -9.98 8.84 3.68
CA LEU A 121 -11.24 8.69 2.97
C LEU A 121 -11.08 9.29 1.57
N GLY A 122 -11.39 8.53 0.54
CA GLY A 122 -11.42 9.02 -0.85
C GLY A 122 -10.13 9.68 -1.34
N THR A 123 -9.84 10.89 -0.87
CA THR A 123 -8.68 11.69 -1.27
C THR A 123 -7.64 11.74 -0.17
N PHE A 124 -6.38 11.53 -0.53
CA PHE A 124 -5.25 11.68 0.39
C PHE A 124 -5.02 13.16 0.67
N PRO A 125 -5.13 13.63 1.94
CA PRO A 125 -5.01 15.05 2.23
C PRO A 125 -3.58 15.57 2.05
N PRO A 126 -3.32 16.46 1.08
CA PRO A 126 -1.98 17.03 0.90
C PRO A 126 -1.55 17.91 2.08
N GLU A 127 -2.52 18.43 2.84
CA GLU A 127 -2.26 19.27 4.00
C GLU A 127 -1.52 18.54 5.12
N PHE A 128 -1.57 17.20 5.16
CA PHE A 128 -0.78 16.42 6.11
C PHE A 128 0.73 16.49 5.83
N GLY A 129 1.12 16.87 4.61
CA GLY A 129 2.53 16.94 4.22
C GLY A 129 3.22 15.59 4.15
N LEU A 130 2.47 14.51 3.91
CA LEU A 130 2.96 13.14 3.88
C LEU A 130 3.08 12.56 2.47
N ASP A 131 2.69 13.29 1.46
CA ASP A 131 2.66 12.80 0.07
C ASP A 131 4.02 12.31 -0.42
N LYS A 132 5.09 12.98 -0.04
CA LYS A 132 6.47 12.58 -0.39
C LYS A 132 7.04 11.51 0.53
N GLN A 133 6.32 11.15 1.59
CA GLN A 133 6.75 10.14 2.55
C GLN A 133 6.10 8.78 2.30
N VAL A 134 5.26 8.67 1.29
CA VAL A 134 4.63 7.40 0.91
C VAL A 134 5.70 6.42 0.44
N ASP A 135 5.68 5.22 1.01
CA ASP A 135 6.64 4.18 0.68
C ASP A 135 6.17 3.38 -0.54
N TYR A 136 6.45 3.90 -1.73
CA TYR A 136 6.04 3.27 -2.98
C TYR A 136 6.67 1.89 -3.18
N ASP A 137 7.90 1.68 -2.72
CA ASP A 137 8.56 0.38 -2.84
C ASP A 137 7.85 -0.68 -1.99
N LEU A 138 7.50 -0.34 -0.75
CA LEU A 138 6.78 -1.25 0.12
C LEU A 138 5.35 -1.48 -0.39
N GLN A 139 4.68 -0.42 -0.89
CA GLN A 139 3.37 -0.54 -1.52
C GLN A 139 3.41 -1.49 -2.72
N PHE A 140 4.39 -1.33 -3.59
CA PHE A 140 4.56 -2.21 -4.75
C PHE A 140 4.79 -3.67 -4.32
N SER A 141 5.69 -3.87 -3.37
CA SER A 141 6.00 -5.21 -2.86
C SER A 141 4.76 -5.91 -2.31
N LYS A 142 4.02 -5.25 -1.42
CA LYS A 142 2.87 -5.85 -0.74
C LYS A 142 1.64 -5.98 -1.62
N SER A 143 1.43 -5.06 -2.55
CA SER A 143 0.20 -5.02 -3.36
C SER A 143 0.29 -5.80 -4.67
N PHE A 144 1.48 -5.93 -5.22
CA PHE A 144 1.68 -6.55 -6.54
C PHE A 144 2.71 -7.68 -6.51
N LEU A 145 3.92 -7.39 -6.04
CA LEU A 145 5.05 -8.32 -6.17
C LEU A 145 4.83 -9.61 -5.37
N GLU A 146 4.40 -9.51 -4.11
CA GLU A 146 4.16 -10.69 -3.28
C GLU A 146 3.09 -11.64 -3.86
N PRO A 147 1.90 -11.15 -4.28
CA PRO A 147 0.93 -12.02 -4.93
C PRO A 147 1.45 -12.69 -6.21
N ILE A 148 2.16 -11.95 -7.04
CA ILE A 148 2.73 -12.50 -8.28
C ILE A 148 3.83 -13.51 -7.97
N LYS A 149 4.65 -13.22 -6.98
CA LYS A 149 5.74 -14.10 -6.54
C LYS A 149 5.22 -15.48 -6.13
N VAL A 150 4.09 -15.53 -5.40
CA VAL A 150 3.47 -16.79 -5.02
C VAL A 150 3.12 -17.63 -6.25
N ILE A 151 2.52 -17.00 -7.27
CA ILE A 151 2.15 -17.67 -8.51
C ILE A 151 3.39 -18.15 -9.28
N MET A 152 4.39 -17.29 -9.44
CA MET A 152 5.60 -17.62 -10.20
C MET A 152 6.41 -18.71 -9.52
N ASN A 153 6.48 -18.70 -8.19
CA ASN A 153 7.22 -19.72 -7.43
C ASN A 153 6.64 -21.11 -7.65
N THR A 154 5.33 -21.25 -7.85
CA THR A 154 4.70 -22.55 -8.08
C THR A 154 5.13 -23.20 -9.41
N ILE A 155 5.59 -22.41 -10.36
CA ILE A 155 6.09 -22.90 -11.66
C ILE A 155 7.61 -22.76 -11.78
N GLY A 156 8.29 -22.52 -10.66
CA GLY A 156 9.75 -22.43 -10.63
C GLY A 156 10.35 -21.15 -11.20
N TRP A 157 9.53 -20.13 -11.41
CA TRP A 157 9.99 -18.84 -11.93
C TRP A 157 10.27 -17.87 -10.80
N LYS A 158 11.17 -16.91 -11.05
CA LYS A 158 11.47 -15.81 -10.15
C LYS A 158 10.93 -14.51 -10.71
N PRO A 159 10.32 -13.65 -9.86
CA PRO A 159 9.72 -12.41 -10.34
C PRO A 159 10.74 -11.38 -10.82
N GLU A 160 11.98 -11.48 -10.35
CA GLU A 160 13.06 -10.57 -10.72
C GLU A 160 14.34 -11.36 -10.98
N LYS A 161 15.18 -10.83 -11.87
CA LYS A 161 16.51 -11.37 -12.08
C LYS A 161 17.34 -11.09 -10.83
N ILE A 162 17.86 -12.16 -10.22
CA ILE A 162 18.71 -12.03 -9.05
C ILE A 162 20.13 -11.78 -9.55
N ALA A 163 20.73 -10.67 -9.12
CA ALA A 163 22.16 -10.47 -9.24
C ALA A 163 22.82 -11.44 -8.26
N ASN A 164 23.26 -12.59 -8.75
CA ASN A 164 23.95 -13.58 -7.92
C ASN A 164 25.44 -13.26 -7.86
N LEU A 165 26.13 -13.90 -6.92
CA LEU A 165 27.55 -13.71 -6.73
C LEU A 165 28.36 -14.10 -7.99
N GLU A 166 27.93 -15.09 -8.74
CA GLU A 166 28.55 -15.50 -10.00
C GLU A 166 28.53 -14.37 -11.02
N PHE A 167 27.41 -13.65 -11.11
CA PHE A 167 27.29 -12.51 -12.00
C PHE A 167 28.25 -11.38 -11.61
N LEU A 168 28.45 -11.17 -10.30
CA LEU A 168 29.31 -10.11 -9.77
C LEU A 168 30.79 -10.47 -9.86
N PHE A 169 31.15 -11.74 -9.74
CA PHE A 169 32.53 -12.20 -9.66
C PHE A 169 32.97 -13.09 -10.84
N GLY A 170 32.03 -13.45 -11.65
CA GLY A 170 32.30 -14.23 -12.88
C GLY A 170 32.47 -13.30 -14.05
#